data_b6654fb1f3339296c30cec10cf8d67be
#
_entry.id   b6654fb1f3339296c30cec10cf8d67be
#
_cell.length_a   1.000
_cell.length_b   1.000
_cell.length_c   1.000
_cell.angle_alpha   90.00
_cell.angle_beta   90.00
_cell.angle_gamma   90.00
#
_symmetry.space_group_name_H-M   'P 1'
#
loop_
_entity.id
_entity.type
_entity.pdbx_description
1 polymer ?
#
loop_
_entity_poly.entity_id
_entity_poly.type
_entity_poly.pdbx_seq_one_letter_code
_entity_poly.pdbx_strand_id
1 'polypeptide(L)'
;MNDAWPGKPAHRQKGRGMNTTVLRAGIAVLSLVFVTSAAHAGPISSACNQSSRQAASPSLCSCIQRVADQTLRGADQSRVASFFRNPDKAQVVRMSQKRADDAFWERYTRFGQQAEAACTG
;
A
#
# COMPACT_ATOMS: atom_id res chain seq x y z
N MET A 1 -7.88 29.00 -24.08
CA MET A 1 -7.93 29.37 -22.67
C MET A 1 -6.52 29.37 -22.17
N ASN A 2 -5.95 30.49 -22.13
CA ASN A 2 -4.60 30.64 -21.65
C ASN A 2 -4.66 30.68 -20.13
N ASP A 3 -4.50 29.57 -19.53
CA ASP A 3 -4.08 29.56 -18.15
C ASP A 3 -2.65 30.01 -18.13
N ALA A 4 -2.51 31.34 -18.28
CA ALA A 4 -1.30 31.93 -17.87
C ALA A 4 -1.14 31.63 -16.39
N TRP A 5 -0.36 30.67 -16.12
CA TRP A 5 0.32 30.62 -14.84
C TRP A 5 0.92 32.02 -14.69
N PRO A 6 0.54 32.75 -13.65
CA PRO A 6 1.19 34.01 -13.38
C PRO A 6 2.68 33.70 -13.31
N GLY A 7 3.37 34.21 -14.30
CA GLY A 7 4.79 34.01 -14.42
C GLY A 7 5.41 34.23 -13.05
N LYS A 8 6.17 33.29 -12.61
CA LYS A 8 6.96 33.45 -11.40
C LYS A 8 7.68 34.77 -11.53
N PRO A 9 7.52 35.71 -10.60
CA PRO A 9 8.36 36.89 -10.62
C PRO A 9 9.79 36.36 -10.59
N ALA A 10 10.51 36.70 -11.62
CA ALA A 10 11.93 36.44 -11.63
C ALA A 10 12.51 37.24 -10.47
N HIS A 11 12.76 36.55 -9.38
CA HIS A 11 13.54 37.09 -8.29
C HIS A 11 14.95 37.24 -8.82
N ARG A 12 15.18 38.38 -9.44
CA ARG A 12 16.53 38.83 -9.69
C ARG A 12 17.13 39.13 -8.33
N GLN A 13 17.69 38.12 -7.72
CA GLN A 13 18.56 38.37 -6.59
C GLN A 13 19.78 39.08 -7.11
N LYS A 14 19.75 40.38 -6.95
CA LYS A 14 20.90 41.20 -7.09
C LYS A 14 21.86 40.77 -5.98
N GLY A 15 22.84 39.98 -6.35
CA GLY A 15 23.90 39.61 -5.44
C GLY A 15 24.61 40.86 -4.97
N ARG A 16 24.31 41.31 -3.78
CA ARG A 16 25.20 42.17 -3.03
C ARG A 16 26.27 41.30 -2.48
N GLY A 17 27.46 41.48 -3.02
CA GLY A 17 28.66 40.97 -2.41
C GLY A 17 28.74 41.47 -0.98
N MET A 18 28.53 40.62 -0.07
CA MET A 18 28.98 40.81 1.30
C MET A 18 30.20 39.97 1.49
N ASN A 19 31.30 40.62 1.49
CA ASN A 19 32.51 40.11 2.11
C ASN A 19 32.21 39.94 3.59
N THR A 20 31.86 38.77 3.97
CA THR A 20 31.87 38.42 5.39
C THR A 20 32.90 37.35 5.61
N THR A 21 33.94 37.82 6.14
CA THR A 21 34.99 37.10 6.83
C THR A 21 34.39 36.00 7.67
N VAL A 22 34.68 34.81 7.24
CA VAL A 22 34.90 33.59 8.01
C VAL A 22 34.37 33.60 9.45
N LEU A 23 33.33 32.85 9.68
CA LEU A 23 33.28 32.07 10.91
C LEU A 23 32.98 30.63 10.50
N ARG A 24 34.00 29.80 10.60
CA ARG A 24 33.88 28.35 10.47
C ARG A 24 33.12 27.86 11.70
N ALA A 25 31.81 27.78 11.61
CA ALA A 25 31.05 26.94 12.48
C ALA A 25 30.53 25.80 11.61
N GLY A 26 31.17 24.66 11.73
CA GLY A 26 30.75 23.42 11.11
C GLY A 26 29.42 23.02 11.73
N ILE A 27 28.33 23.37 11.08
CA ILE A 27 27.04 22.80 11.37
C ILE A 27 27.00 21.51 10.55
N ALA A 28 27.34 20.41 11.20
CA ALA A 28 27.03 19.08 10.69
C ALA A 28 25.52 18.98 10.70
N VAL A 29 24.90 19.26 9.55
CA VAL A 29 23.49 18.96 9.33
C VAL A 29 23.38 17.45 9.25
N LEU A 30 23.05 16.86 10.39
CA LEU A 30 22.67 15.46 10.45
C LEU A 30 21.33 15.34 9.72
N SER A 31 21.40 15.08 8.42
CA SER A 31 20.22 14.78 7.63
C SER A 31 19.65 13.46 8.15
N LEU A 32 18.66 13.53 9.04
CA LEU A 32 17.84 12.39 9.37
C LEU A 32 17.08 12.02 8.10
N VAL A 33 17.57 11.02 7.42
CA VAL A 33 16.83 10.33 6.37
C VAL A 33 15.71 9.58 7.08
N PHE A 34 14.53 10.17 7.14
CA PHE A 34 13.34 9.44 7.49
C PHE A 34 13.09 8.45 6.36
N VAL A 35 13.52 7.22 6.54
CA VAL A 35 13.04 6.11 5.73
C VAL A 35 11.57 5.94 6.11
N THR A 36 10.71 6.65 5.42
CA THR A 36 9.29 6.36 5.47
C THR A 36 9.13 4.98 4.85
N SER A 37 9.00 3.97 5.69
CA SER A 37 8.52 2.67 5.27
C SER A 37 7.14 2.94 4.66
N ALA A 38 7.08 3.01 3.34
CA ALA A 38 5.81 2.98 2.64
C ALA A 38 5.12 1.69 3.09
N ALA A 39 4.16 1.83 3.98
CA ALA A 39 3.26 0.73 4.29
C ALA A 39 2.66 0.33 2.93
N HIS A 40 3.07 -0.80 2.42
CA HIS A 40 2.57 -1.31 1.16
C HIS A 40 1.11 -1.66 1.39
N ALA A 41 0.24 -0.69 1.13
CA ALA A 41 -1.19 -0.91 1.08
C ALA A 41 -1.46 -1.75 -0.18
N GLY A 42 -1.30 -3.06 -0.05
CA GLY A 42 -1.61 -3.98 -1.12
C GLY A 42 -3.12 -4.04 -1.38
N PRO A 43 -3.54 -4.70 -2.47
CA PRO A 43 -4.94 -4.73 -2.87
C PRO A 43 -5.83 -5.38 -1.81
N ILE A 44 -5.33 -6.36 -1.07
CA ILE A 44 -6.08 -7.05 -0.03
C ILE A 44 -6.23 -6.17 1.20
N SER A 45 -5.16 -5.52 1.66
CA SER A 45 -5.22 -4.59 2.79
C SER A 45 -6.19 -3.44 2.51
N SER A 46 -6.13 -2.86 1.32
CA SER A 46 -7.03 -1.80 0.90
C SER A 46 -8.50 -2.26 0.90
N ALA A 47 -8.79 -3.40 0.28
CA ALA A 47 -10.15 -3.95 0.24
C ALA A 47 -10.66 -4.36 1.63
N CYS A 48 -9.79 -4.90 2.48
CA CYS A 48 -10.08 -5.26 3.86
C CYS A 48 -10.48 -4.04 4.68
N ASN A 49 -9.71 -2.96 4.62
CA ASN A 49 -10.01 -1.71 5.35
C ASN A 49 -11.29 -1.02 4.86
N GLN A 50 -11.67 -1.22 3.61
CA GLN A 50 -12.91 -0.68 3.03
C GLN A 50 -14.11 -1.60 3.25
N SER A 51 -13.90 -2.80 3.76
CA SER A 51 -14.98 -3.72 4.03
C SER A 51 -15.79 -3.28 5.25
N SER A 52 -17.10 -3.57 5.23
CA SER A 52 -18.00 -3.29 6.35
C SER A 52 -17.88 -4.28 7.51
N ARG A 53 -16.84 -5.10 7.54
CA ARG A 53 -16.64 -6.12 8.59
C ARG A 53 -16.20 -5.45 9.88
N GLN A 54 -16.89 -5.74 10.98
CA GLN A 54 -16.58 -5.16 12.30
C GLN A 54 -15.18 -5.52 12.79
N ALA A 55 -14.65 -6.68 12.40
CA ALA A 55 -13.32 -7.12 12.77
C ALA A 55 -12.20 -6.46 11.96
N ALA A 56 -12.53 -5.74 10.88
CA ALA A 56 -11.53 -5.08 10.05
C ALA A 56 -10.85 -3.95 10.83
N SER A 57 -9.54 -4.03 10.93
CA SER A 57 -8.68 -3.00 11.50
C SER A 57 -7.43 -2.84 10.64
N PRO A 58 -6.77 -1.68 10.65
CA PRO A 58 -5.55 -1.48 9.89
C PRO A 58 -4.47 -2.53 10.19
N SER A 59 -4.30 -2.91 11.44
CA SER A 59 -3.32 -3.92 11.84
C SER A 59 -3.68 -5.32 11.34
N LEU A 60 -4.93 -5.73 11.44
CA LEU A 60 -5.41 -7.01 10.93
C LEU A 60 -5.29 -7.04 9.39
N CYS A 61 -5.75 -6.01 8.71
CA CYS A 61 -5.68 -5.92 7.25
C CYS A 61 -4.25 -5.94 6.73
N SER A 62 -3.31 -5.31 7.43
CA SER A 62 -1.88 -5.36 7.11
C SER A 62 -1.29 -6.75 7.34
N CYS A 63 -1.70 -7.44 8.40
CA CYS A 63 -1.28 -8.82 8.65
C CYS A 63 -1.74 -9.74 7.51
N ILE A 64 -3.01 -9.67 7.14
CA ILE A 64 -3.58 -10.45 6.04
C ILE A 64 -2.85 -10.17 4.72
N GLN A 65 -2.51 -8.93 4.45
CA GLN A 65 -1.74 -8.56 3.25
C GLN A 65 -0.36 -9.22 3.24
N ARG A 66 0.36 -9.22 4.37
CA ARG A 66 1.68 -9.88 4.44
C ARG A 66 1.59 -11.38 4.16
N VAL A 67 0.55 -12.04 4.64
CA VAL A 67 0.32 -13.46 4.33
C VAL A 67 0.03 -13.63 2.84
N ALA A 68 -0.77 -12.76 2.26
CA ALA A 68 -1.07 -12.79 0.83
C ALA A 68 0.19 -12.61 -0.04
N ASP A 69 1.09 -11.73 0.37
CA ASP A 69 2.35 -11.48 -0.36
C ASP A 69 3.25 -12.74 -0.41
N GLN A 70 3.13 -13.60 0.59
CA GLN A 70 3.88 -14.85 0.67
C GLN A 70 3.19 -16.02 -0.03
N THR A 71 1.88 -15.97 -0.20
CA THR A 71 1.08 -17.14 -0.60
C THR A 71 0.33 -16.98 -1.91
N LEU A 72 0.07 -15.77 -2.34
CA LEU A 72 -0.71 -15.45 -3.52
C LEU A 72 0.08 -14.62 -4.53
N ARG A 73 -0.10 -14.95 -5.81
CA ARG A 73 0.40 -14.10 -6.91
C ARG A 73 -0.45 -12.84 -7.04
N GLY A 74 0.06 -11.83 -7.72
CA GLY A 74 -0.62 -10.54 -7.88
C GLY A 74 -2.03 -10.64 -8.45
N ALA A 75 -2.24 -11.48 -9.47
CA ALA A 75 -3.57 -11.72 -10.05
C ALA A 75 -4.54 -12.38 -9.06
N ASP A 76 -4.04 -13.33 -8.26
CA ASP A 76 -4.84 -13.99 -7.23
C ASP A 76 -5.16 -12.99 -6.10
N GLN A 77 -4.22 -12.12 -5.72
CA GLN A 77 -4.46 -11.08 -4.72
C GLN A 77 -5.57 -10.12 -5.16
N SER A 78 -5.58 -9.69 -6.40
CA SER A 78 -6.63 -8.83 -6.95
C SER A 78 -8.00 -9.52 -6.92
N ARG A 79 -8.01 -10.80 -7.21
CA ARG A 79 -9.24 -11.61 -7.16
C ARG A 79 -9.75 -11.76 -5.73
N VAL A 80 -8.88 -12.08 -4.78
CA VAL A 80 -9.23 -12.15 -3.35
C VAL A 80 -9.68 -10.80 -2.81
N ALA A 81 -9.03 -9.71 -3.20
CA ALA A 81 -9.47 -8.36 -2.84
C ALA A 81 -10.92 -8.08 -3.27
N SER A 82 -11.33 -8.63 -4.43
CA SER A 82 -12.72 -8.50 -4.88
C SER A 82 -13.73 -9.23 -3.97
N PHE A 83 -13.31 -10.28 -3.26
CA PHE A 83 -14.16 -11.01 -2.31
C PHE A 83 -14.42 -10.21 -1.03
N PHE A 84 -13.46 -9.38 -0.62
CA PHE A 84 -13.68 -8.45 0.50
C PHE A 84 -14.75 -7.40 0.16
N ARG A 85 -14.79 -6.95 -1.09
CA ARG A 85 -15.78 -5.98 -1.56
C ARG A 85 -17.14 -6.60 -1.85
N ASN A 86 -17.13 -7.83 -2.35
CA ASN A 86 -18.35 -8.58 -2.69
C ASN A 86 -18.13 -10.06 -2.39
N PRO A 87 -18.54 -10.53 -1.20
CA PRO A 87 -18.38 -11.91 -0.77
C PRO A 87 -19.07 -12.94 -1.68
N ASP A 88 -20.13 -12.59 -2.38
CA ASP A 88 -20.85 -13.49 -3.29
C ASP A 88 -19.94 -13.99 -4.43
N LYS A 89 -18.94 -13.20 -4.82
CA LYS A 89 -17.96 -13.63 -5.81
C LYS A 89 -17.17 -14.87 -5.39
N ALA A 90 -16.90 -15.02 -4.11
CA ALA A 90 -16.23 -16.22 -3.60
C ALA A 90 -17.10 -17.47 -3.80
N GLN A 91 -18.41 -17.34 -3.59
CA GLN A 91 -19.34 -18.45 -3.81
C GLN A 91 -19.42 -18.86 -5.28
N VAL A 92 -19.45 -17.89 -6.19
CA VAL A 92 -19.42 -18.15 -7.63
C VAL A 92 -18.17 -18.95 -8.02
N VAL A 93 -17.00 -18.58 -7.49
CA VAL A 93 -15.75 -19.29 -7.76
C VAL A 93 -15.78 -20.69 -7.16
N ARG A 94 -16.22 -20.83 -5.92
CA ARG A 94 -16.31 -22.12 -5.22
C ARG A 94 -17.21 -23.12 -5.95
N MET A 95 -18.28 -22.64 -6.57
CA MET A 95 -19.24 -23.47 -7.29
C MET A 95 -18.90 -23.65 -8.77
N SER A 96 -17.83 -23.01 -9.23
CA SER A 96 -17.38 -23.14 -10.62
C SER A 96 -16.81 -24.54 -10.87
N GLN A 97 -17.05 -25.04 -12.07
CA GLN A 97 -16.52 -26.33 -12.55
C GLN A 97 -15.30 -26.16 -13.45
N LYS A 98 -14.72 -24.95 -13.46
CA LYS A 98 -13.53 -24.65 -14.27
C LYS A 98 -12.27 -25.02 -13.49
N ARG A 99 -11.37 -25.78 -14.12
CA ARG A 99 -10.09 -26.16 -13.49
C ARG A 99 -9.28 -24.97 -12.97
N ALA A 100 -9.33 -23.84 -13.67
CA ALA A 100 -8.64 -22.63 -13.25
C ALA A 100 -9.21 -22.07 -11.93
N ASP A 101 -10.51 -22.19 -11.74
CA ASP A 101 -11.18 -21.77 -10.51
C ASP A 101 -10.92 -22.76 -9.37
N ASP A 102 -10.87 -24.05 -9.65
CA ASP A 102 -10.49 -25.07 -8.66
C ASP A 102 -9.05 -24.82 -8.15
N ALA A 103 -8.12 -24.66 -9.08
CA ALA A 103 -6.73 -24.39 -8.71
C ALA A 103 -6.56 -23.05 -7.95
N PHE A 104 -7.32 -22.03 -8.32
CA PHE A 104 -7.35 -20.78 -7.55
C PHE A 104 -7.98 -21.00 -6.16
N TRP A 105 -9.06 -21.76 -6.06
CA TRP A 105 -9.74 -22.03 -4.79
C TRP A 105 -8.83 -22.74 -3.80
N GLU A 106 -8.02 -23.68 -4.24
CA GLU A 106 -7.01 -24.35 -3.41
C GLU A 106 -5.98 -23.34 -2.85
N ARG A 107 -5.50 -22.41 -3.67
CA ARG A 107 -4.59 -21.38 -3.21
C ARG A 107 -5.26 -20.41 -2.24
N TYR A 108 -6.49 -20.02 -2.53
CA TYR A 108 -7.28 -19.15 -1.68
C TYR A 108 -7.56 -19.76 -0.31
N THR A 109 -7.95 -21.02 -0.24
CA THR A 109 -8.19 -21.71 1.03
C THR A 109 -6.91 -21.87 1.85
N ARG A 110 -5.80 -22.17 1.23
CA ARG A 110 -4.49 -22.20 1.88
C ARG A 110 -4.10 -20.82 2.44
N PHE A 111 -4.27 -19.79 1.66
CA PHE A 111 -4.08 -18.42 2.12
C PHE A 111 -4.97 -18.10 3.32
N GLY A 112 -6.25 -18.44 3.27
CA GLY A 112 -7.19 -18.22 4.38
C GLY A 112 -6.75 -18.90 5.67
N GLN A 113 -6.34 -20.17 5.59
CA GLN A 113 -5.83 -20.92 6.74
C GLN A 113 -4.57 -20.29 7.34
N GLN A 114 -3.65 -19.84 6.51
CA GLN A 114 -2.42 -19.17 6.96
C GLN A 114 -2.70 -17.80 7.57
N ALA A 115 -3.61 -17.04 6.98
CA ALA A 115 -4.02 -15.75 7.52
C ALA A 115 -4.73 -15.91 8.87
N GLU A 116 -5.59 -16.90 9.00
CA GLU A 116 -6.24 -17.22 10.26
C GLU A 116 -5.20 -17.59 11.33
N ALA A 117 -4.27 -18.45 11.03
CA ALA A 117 -3.24 -18.86 11.98
C ALA A 117 -2.29 -17.71 12.38
N ALA A 118 -1.95 -16.83 11.45
CA ALA A 118 -0.97 -15.76 11.68
C ALA A 118 -1.56 -14.45 12.23
N CYS A 119 -2.84 -14.19 11.96
CA CYS A 119 -3.46 -12.87 12.18
C CYS A 119 -4.55 -12.88 13.26
N THR A 120 -4.93 -14.03 13.77
CA THR A 120 -5.84 -14.16 14.92
C THR A 120 -5.00 -14.34 16.17
N GLY A 121 -4.68 -13.26 16.80
CA GLY A 121 -3.88 -13.29 18.03
C GLY A 121 -4.33 -12.21 18.98
#